data_1c138f394b3211d4ac06c5b19d96bb72
#
_entry.id   1c138f394b3211d4ac06c5b19d96bb72
#
_cell.length_a   1.000
_cell.length_b   1.000
_cell.length_c   1.000
_cell.angle_alpha   90.00
_cell.angle_beta   90.00
_cell.angle_gamma   90.00
#
_symmetry.space_group_name_H-M   'P 1'
#
loop_
_entity.id
_entity.type
_entity.pdbx_description
1 polymer ?
#
loop_
_entity_poly.entity_id
_entity_poly.type
_entity_poly.pdbx_seq_one_letter_code
_entity_poly.pdbx_strand_id
1 'polypeptide(L)'
;VIIEKSQFPERQIAKLVKGTVVPRPIAWISSIGEDGIPNLAPFSYFNVISHNPIMFIISIGLGSKIGKDDKDTLANIKDSGDFVINMVSASLAEQMQISSA
;
A
#
# COMPACT_ATOMS: atom_id res chain seq x y z
N VAL A 1 -23.63 -10.02 14.63
CA VAL A 1 -23.98 -9.49 13.30
C VAL A 1 -23.27 -10.31 12.24
N ILE A 2 -24.04 -10.75 11.27
CA ILE A 2 -23.52 -11.49 10.11
C ILE A 2 -23.76 -10.63 8.87
N ILE A 3 -22.70 -10.44 8.09
CA ILE A 3 -22.76 -9.65 6.86
C ILE A 3 -22.51 -10.56 5.68
N GLU A 4 -23.53 -10.68 4.83
CA GLU A 4 -23.43 -11.45 3.60
C GLU A 4 -22.86 -10.58 2.49
N LYS A 5 -21.70 -10.94 1.97
CA LYS A 5 -21.02 -10.19 0.92
C LYS A 5 -21.91 -9.95 -0.31
N SER A 6 -22.71 -10.95 -0.67
CA SER A 6 -23.59 -10.89 -1.84
C SER A 6 -24.70 -9.84 -1.74
N GLN A 7 -25.01 -9.36 -0.54
CA GLN A 7 -26.07 -8.38 -0.30
C GLN A 7 -25.61 -6.92 -0.43
N PHE A 8 -24.32 -6.70 -0.64
CA PHE A 8 -23.74 -5.35 -0.64
C PHE A 8 -22.89 -5.12 -1.87
N PRO A 9 -22.91 -3.89 -2.43
CA PRO A 9 -21.98 -3.51 -3.48
C PRO A 9 -20.53 -3.61 -3.01
N GLU A 10 -19.62 -3.92 -3.91
CA GLU A 10 -18.20 -4.06 -3.62
C GLU A 10 -17.63 -2.83 -2.88
N ARG A 11 -18.08 -1.64 -3.27
CA ARG A 11 -17.64 -0.39 -2.62
C ARG A 11 -18.00 -0.33 -1.14
N GLN A 12 -19.18 -0.84 -0.76
CA GLN A 12 -19.59 -0.88 0.64
C GLN A 12 -18.82 -1.92 1.42
N ILE A 13 -18.54 -3.06 0.82
CA ILE A 13 -17.69 -4.09 1.43
C ILE A 13 -16.28 -3.54 1.67
N ALA A 14 -15.72 -2.82 0.71
CA ALA A 14 -14.40 -2.19 0.87
C ALA A 14 -14.38 -1.20 2.03
N LYS A 15 -15.41 -0.37 2.18
CA LYS A 15 -15.53 0.56 3.31
C LYS A 15 -15.63 -0.18 4.64
N LEU A 16 -16.39 -1.26 4.70
CA LEU A 16 -16.55 -2.07 5.91
C LEU A 16 -15.20 -2.67 6.34
N VAL A 17 -14.48 -3.26 5.41
CA VAL A 17 -13.18 -3.87 5.68
C VAL A 17 -12.18 -2.82 6.17
N LYS A 18 -12.10 -1.68 5.49
CA LYS A 18 -11.19 -0.59 5.86
C LYS A 18 -11.58 0.05 7.20
N GLY A 19 -12.87 0.07 7.53
CA GLY A 19 -13.36 0.64 8.77
C GLY A 19 -13.25 -0.29 9.98
N THR A 20 -13.16 -1.61 9.76
CA THR A 20 -13.07 -2.59 10.85
C THR A 20 -11.64 -2.98 11.18
N VAL A 21 -10.74 -2.94 10.21
CA VAL A 21 -9.32 -3.29 10.42
C VAL A 21 -8.52 -2.00 10.53
N VAL A 22 -8.55 -1.41 11.71
CA VAL A 22 -7.88 -0.15 12.03
C VAL A 22 -7.30 -0.20 13.45
N PRO A 23 -6.16 0.44 13.72
CA PRO A 23 -5.28 1.09 12.75
C PRO A 23 -4.53 0.08 11.89
N ARG A 24 -4.19 0.47 10.67
CA ARG A 24 -3.30 -0.30 9.82
C ARG A 24 -1.92 0.35 9.80
N PRO A 25 -0.83 -0.44 9.83
CA PRO A 25 0.50 0.13 9.62
C PRO A 25 0.65 0.61 8.18
N ILE A 26 1.44 1.65 7.99
CA ILE A 26 1.71 2.24 6.67
C ILE A 26 3.12 1.88 6.23
N ALA A 27 3.24 1.27 5.07
CA ALA A 27 4.52 1.14 4.38
C ALA A 27 4.62 2.29 3.37
N TRP A 28 5.50 3.24 3.62
CA TRP A 28 5.77 4.35 2.71
C TRP A 28 6.96 3.98 1.85
N ILE A 29 6.67 3.47 0.65
CA ILE A 29 7.66 2.79 -0.17
C ILE A 29 8.29 3.74 -1.16
N SER A 30 9.62 3.81 -1.11
CA SER A 30 10.41 4.44 -2.16
C SER A 30 11.02 3.37 -3.06
N SER A 31 11.03 3.63 -4.35
CA SER A 31 11.57 2.75 -5.38
C SER A 31 12.09 3.57 -6.55
N ILE A 32 12.95 2.97 -7.35
CA ILE A 32 13.53 3.64 -8.54
C ILE A 32 13.32 2.71 -9.73
N GLY A 33 12.81 3.29 -10.82
CA GLY A 33 12.59 2.59 -12.07
C GLY A 33 13.83 2.54 -12.97
N GLU A 34 13.70 1.86 -14.10
CA GLU A 34 14.77 1.75 -15.11
C GLU A 34 15.22 3.10 -15.64
N ASP A 35 14.32 4.08 -15.66
CA ASP A 35 14.61 5.45 -16.10
C ASP A 35 15.35 6.27 -15.04
N GLY A 36 15.60 5.70 -13.85
CA GLY A 36 16.24 6.40 -12.73
C GLY A 36 15.33 7.36 -11.98
N ILE A 37 14.05 7.42 -12.34
CA ILE A 37 13.08 8.30 -11.67
C ILE A 37 12.61 7.66 -10.36
N PRO A 38 12.75 8.33 -9.21
CA PRO A 38 12.26 7.81 -7.95
C PRO A 38 10.74 7.90 -7.85
N ASN A 39 10.14 6.93 -7.18
CA ASN A 39 8.72 6.90 -6.85
C ASN A 39 8.54 6.74 -5.34
N LEU A 40 7.52 7.36 -4.78
CA LEU A 40 7.19 7.28 -3.36
C LEU A 40 5.67 7.16 -3.20
N ALA A 41 5.22 6.08 -2.57
CA ALA A 41 3.80 5.83 -2.39
C ALA A 41 3.52 5.10 -1.08
N PRO A 42 2.41 5.43 -0.38
CA PRO A 42 2.01 4.77 0.85
C PRO A 42 1.09 3.59 0.59
N PHE A 43 1.26 2.53 1.37
CA PHE A 43 0.41 1.34 1.34
C PHE A 43 -0.01 0.98 2.76
N SER A 44 -1.32 0.85 2.98
CA SER A 44 -1.89 0.51 4.28
C SER A 44 -2.28 -0.95 4.44
N TYR A 45 -2.15 -1.75 3.39
CA TYR A 45 -2.29 -3.21 3.47
C TYR A 45 -0.90 -3.81 3.60
N PHE A 46 -0.35 -3.68 4.80
CA PHE A 46 1.05 -3.97 5.09
C PHE A 46 1.17 -4.62 6.46
N ASN A 47 1.98 -5.66 6.56
CA ASN A 47 2.33 -6.26 7.84
C ASN A 47 3.63 -7.07 7.74
N VAL A 48 4.19 -7.39 8.90
CA VAL A 48 5.26 -8.37 9.01
C VAL A 48 4.65 -9.78 9.06
N ILE A 49 5.23 -10.73 8.35
CA ILE A 49 4.76 -12.13 8.37
C ILE A 49 5.81 -13.10 8.92
N SER A 50 7.07 -12.69 8.99
CA SER A 50 8.15 -13.50 9.56
C SER A 50 9.32 -12.62 9.96
N HIS A 51 10.04 -13.00 11.00
CA HIS A 51 11.27 -12.32 11.42
C HIS A 51 12.53 -13.14 11.16
N ASN A 52 12.39 -14.44 10.89
CA ASN A 52 13.50 -15.33 10.55
C ASN A 52 13.03 -16.41 9.56
N PRO A 53 13.20 -16.20 8.25
CA PRO A 53 13.75 -14.99 7.60
C PRO A 53 12.84 -13.77 7.75
N ILE A 54 13.40 -12.58 7.63
CA ILE A 54 12.60 -11.34 7.68
C ILE A 54 11.74 -11.26 6.42
N MET A 55 10.43 -11.22 6.61
CA MET A 55 9.47 -11.15 5.50
C MET A 55 8.34 -10.18 5.84
N PHE A 56 8.02 -9.34 4.89
CA PHE A 56 6.87 -8.44 4.95
C PHE A 56 5.90 -8.76 3.83
N ILE A 57 4.63 -8.46 4.05
CA ILE A 57 3.61 -8.48 3.00
C ILE A 57 3.11 -7.06 2.75
N ILE A 58 3.01 -6.71 1.49
CA ILE A 58 2.44 -5.44 1.04
C ILE A 58 1.50 -5.77 -0.11
N SER A 59 0.22 -5.44 0.06
CA SER A 59 -0.74 -5.63 -1.01
C SER A 59 -0.79 -4.38 -1.89
N ILE A 60 -0.36 -4.52 -3.12
CA ILE A 60 -0.44 -3.46 -4.12
C ILE A 60 -1.62 -3.79 -5.02
N GLY A 61 -2.70 -2.99 -4.89
CA GLY A 61 -3.92 -3.25 -5.62
C GLY A 61 -3.75 -3.09 -7.14
N LEU A 62 -4.44 -3.94 -7.89
CA LEU A 62 -4.42 -3.93 -9.36
C LEU A 62 -5.78 -3.56 -9.96
N GLY A 63 -6.68 -2.98 -9.17
CA GLY A 63 -8.01 -2.59 -9.61
C GLY A 63 -8.03 -1.40 -10.58
N SER A 64 -9.17 -1.18 -11.23
CA SER A 64 -9.34 -0.15 -12.26
C SER A 64 -9.19 1.29 -11.77
N LYS A 65 -9.14 1.52 -10.46
CA LYS A 65 -9.00 2.83 -9.83
C LYS A 65 -7.67 2.99 -9.11
N ILE A 66 -6.72 2.17 -9.45
CA ILE A 66 -5.39 2.26 -8.85
C ILE A 66 -4.73 3.54 -9.36
N GLY A 67 -4.18 4.31 -8.46
CA GLY A 67 -3.36 5.44 -8.79
C GLY A 67 -2.17 5.00 -9.64
N LYS A 68 -1.69 5.90 -10.48
CA LYS A 68 -0.52 5.65 -11.31
C LYS A 68 0.68 5.18 -10.47
N ASP A 69 0.82 5.72 -9.26
CA ASP A 69 1.93 5.44 -8.34
C ASP A 69 1.96 3.99 -7.87
N ASP A 70 0.80 3.35 -7.69
CA ASP A 70 0.75 1.94 -7.28
C ASP A 70 1.34 1.03 -8.36
N LYS A 71 1.00 1.31 -9.63
CA LYS A 71 1.57 0.58 -10.76
C LYS A 71 3.07 0.83 -10.89
N ASP A 72 3.48 2.07 -10.69
CA ASP A 72 4.89 2.45 -10.78
C ASP A 72 5.71 1.76 -9.68
N THR A 73 5.19 1.70 -8.46
CA THR A 73 5.86 0.98 -7.36
C THR A 73 6.05 -0.49 -7.70
N LEU A 74 5.01 -1.17 -8.14
CA LEU A 74 5.09 -2.59 -8.49
C LEU A 74 6.06 -2.84 -9.64
N ALA A 75 5.99 -2.03 -10.68
CA ALA A 75 6.90 -2.13 -11.82
C ALA A 75 8.35 -1.91 -11.40
N ASN A 76 8.62 -0.90 -10.59
CA ASN A 76 9.96 -0.60 -10.11
C ASN A 76 10.54 -1.72 -9.27
N ILE A 77 9.74 -2.32 -8.38
CA ILE A 77 10.17 -3.45 -7.55
C ILE A 77 10.50 -4.67 -8.42
N LYS A 78 9.68 -4.96 -9.41
CA LYS A 78 9.92 -6.07 -10.34
C LYS A 78 11.18 -5.88 -11.17
N ASP A 79 11.44 -4.66 -11.61
CA ASP A 79 12.59 -4.35 -12.45
C ASP A 79 13.90 -4.33 -11.66
N SER A 80 13.92 -3.63 -10.51
CA SER A 80 15.15 -3.44 -9.73
C SER A 80 15.40 -4.53 -8.69
N GLY A 81 14.33 -5.16 -8.20
CA GLY A 81 14.41 -6.07 -7.07
C GLY A 81 14.61 -5.40 -5.72
N ASP A 82 14.68 -4.07 -5.68
CA ASP A 82 14.96 -3.29 -4.48
C ASP A 82 13.89 -2.25 -4.20
N PHE A 83 13.64 -2.01 -2.92
CA PHE A 83 12.78 -0.94 -2.45
C PHE A 83 13.10 -0.63 -0.99
N VAL A 84 12.63 0.50 -0.49
CA VAL A 84 12.80 0.90 0.90
C VAL A 84 11.43 1.14 1.53
N ILE A 85 11.22 0.55 2.70
CA ILE A 85 10.05 0.84 3.53
C ILE A 85 10.43 1.96 4.49
N ASN A 86 9.82 3.12 4.30
CA ASN A 86 10.03 4.28 5.16
C ASN A 86 8.92 4.34 6.21
N MET A 87 9.28 4.69 7.44
CA MET A 87 8.30 4.92 8.50
C MET A 87 7.78 6.35 8.41
N VAL A 88 6.47 6.52 8.60
CA VAL A 88 5.82 7.82 8.56
C VAL A 88 5.76 8.39 9.98
N SER A 89 6.42 9.53 10.22
CA SER A 89 6.23 10.28 11.46
C SER A 89 5.01 11.19 11.36
N ALA A 90 4.46 11.60 12.49
CA ALA A 90 3.31 12.50 12.50
C ALA A 90 3.57 13.81 11.75
N SER A 91 4.79 14.33 11.81
CA SER A 91 5.19 15.54 11.10
C SER A 91 5.17 15.41 9.57
N LEU A 92 5.20 14.19 9.04
CA LEU A 92 5.21 13.91 7.60
C LEU A 92 3.85 13.39 7.08
N ALA A 93 2.81 13.39 7.91
CA ALA A 93 1.52 12.82 7.54
C ALA A 93 0.89 13.49 6.31
N GLU A 94 1.00 14.81 6.18
CA GLU A 94 0.47 15.52 5.02
C GLU A 94 1.23 15.16 3.73
N GLN A 95 2.54 15.11 3.79
CA GLN A 95 3.38 14.74 2.66
C GLN A 95 3.09 13.30 2.22
N MET A 96 2.92 12.41 3.18
CA MET A 96 2.54 11.02 2.89
C MET A 96 1.18 10.98 2.19
N GLN A 97 0.20 11.73 2.66
CA GLN A 97 -1.13 11.78 2.05
C GLN A 97 -1.07 12.33 0.62
N ILE A 98 -0.27 13.36 0.37
CA ILE A 98 -0.06 13.92 -0.96
C ILE A 98 0.53 12.87 -1.91
N SER A 99 1.48 12.07 -1.44
CA SER A 99 2.13 11.04 -2.25
C SER A 99 1.20 9.90 -2.65
N SER A 100 0.03 9.81 -2.04
CA SER A 100 -0.99 8.78 -2.38
C SER A 100 -1.84 9.15 -3.59
N ALA A 101 -1.74 10.36 -4.07
CA ALA A 101 -2.56 10.86 -5.17
C ALA A 101 -2.15 10.29 -6.54
#